data_e7b26f201642c8b0d63ac9e30440eb3d
#
_entry.id   e7b26f201642c8b0d63ac9e30440eb3d
#
_cell.length_a   1.000
_cell.length_b   1.000
_cell.length_c   1.000
_cell.angle_alpha   90.00
_cell.angle_beta   90.00
_cell.angle_gamma   90.00
#
_symmetry.space_group_name_H-M   'P 1'
#
loop_
_entity.id
_entity.type
_entity.pdbx_description
1 polymer ?
#
loop_
_entity_poly.entity_id
_entity_poly.type
_entity_poly.pdbx_seq_one_letter_code
_entity_poly.pdbx_strand_id
1 'polypeptide(L)'
;LNRAIFYVSRLISSQKERDFVKSNYNDIKTVYSIWVCMNMPENSMCHIYLTKEDLLGKHNWKGNLNLVNIVMIGLTNALPESHNEYGLHRLLCAMFSNELSQQQKMKIMEQEYHIPMEESFKEEVSIMCNLSQGIKEAGIAEGREAGIVEGKQREIEKVVLNMHKKGYSLEQIMDATELEEIELKSMIKKLK
;
A
#
# COMPACT_ATOMS: atom_id res chain seq x y z
N LEU A 1 5.16 -6.03 -2.49
CA LEU A 1 6.50 -6.56 -2.28
C LEU A 1 7.58 -5.73 -2.99
N ASN A 2 7.49 -5.50 -4.31
CA ASN A 2 8.53 -4.79 -5.09
C ASN A 2 8.85 -3.40 -4.53
N ARG A 3 7.82 -2.68 -4.03
CA ARG A 3 8.00 -1.38 -3.37
C ARG A 3 8.85 -1.50 -2.10
N ALA A 4 8.62 -2.52 -1.28
CA ALA A 4 9.40 -2.76 -0.06
C ALA A 4 10.87 -3.09 -0.38
N ILE A 5 11.11 -3.92 -1.40
CA ILE A 5 12.46 -4.25 -1.89
C ILE A 5 13.17 -2.97 -2.38
N PHE A 6 12.48 -2.13 -3.15
CA PHE A 6 13.06 -0.87 -3.63
C PHE A 6 13.48 0.05 -2.48
N TYR A 7 12.62 0.24 -1.48
CA TYR A 7 12.95 1.12 -0.35
C TYR A 7 14.08 0.56 0.52
N VAL A 8 14.10 -0.74 0.81
CA VAL A 8 15.19 -1.34 1.60
C VAL A 8 16.53 -1.24 0.86
N SER A 9 16.53 -1.42 -0.47
CA SER A 9 17.72 -1.25 -1.30
C SER A 9 18.26 0.18 -1.24
N ARG A 10 17.38 1.17 -1.26
CA ARG A 10 17.76 2.58 -1.08
C ARG A 10 18.36 2.84 0.29
N LEU A 11 17.78 2.28 1.35
CA LEU A 11 18.32 2.43 2.72
C LEU A 11 19.71 1.82 2.85
N ILE A 12 19.95 0.66 2.24
CA ILE A 12 21.31 0.05 2.21
C ILE A 12 22.27 0.93 1.42
N SER A 13 21.89 1.35 0.22
CA SER A 13 22.73 2.18 -0.65
C SER A 13 23.07 3.53 -0.01
N SER A 14 22.15 4.14 0.73
CA SER A 14 22.35 5.43 1.39
C SER A 14 23.31 5.40 2.56
N GLN A 15 23.75 4.23 3.00
CA GLN A 15 24.75 4.10 4.06
C GLN A 15 26.17 4.43 3.57
N LYS A 16 26.41 4.33 2.27
CA LYS A 16 27.68 4.72 1.68
C LYS A 16 27.94 6.21 1.91
N GLU A 17 29.18 6.57 2.28
CA GLU A 17 29.64 7.92 2.65
C GLU A 17 29.04 8.50 3.95
N ARG A 18 27.97 7.88 4.48
CA ARG A 18 27.37 8.24 5.76
C ARG A 18 27.86 7.34 6.90
N ASP A 19 27.74 6.02 6.72
CA ASP A 19 28.04 5.02 7.75
C ASP A 19 29.35 4.28 7.46
N PHE A 20 29.77 4.22 6.20
CA PHE A 20 31.06 3.67 5.79
C PHE A 20 31.62 4.42 4.58
N VAL A 21 32.96 4.42 4.46
CA VAL A 21 33.68 5.10 3.40
C VAL A 21 34.57 4.14 2.60
N LYS A 22 34.94 4.53 1.38
CA LYS A 22 35.79 3.74 0.48
C LYS A 22 35.18 2.37 0.19
N SER A 23 35.92 1.29 0.41
CA SER A 23 35.54 -0.09 0.10
C SER A 23 35.21 -0.93 1.34
N ASN A 24 34.88 -0.29 2.47
CA ASN A 24 34.58 -0.98 3.72
C ASN A 24 33.13 -1.52 3.75
N TYR A 25 32.75 -2.30 2.76
CA TYR A 25 31.37 -2.85 2.64
C TYR A 25 30.98 -3.79 3.78
N ASN A 26 31.95 -4.27 4.58
CA ASN A 26 31.63 -5.08 5.78
C ASN A 26 31.03 -4.24 6.92
N ASP A 27 31.10 -2.92 6.85
CA ASP A 27 30.54 -1.99 7.84
C ASP A 27 29.05 -1.64 7.54
N ILE A 28 28.49 -2.20 6.46
CA ILE A 28 27.07 -2.05 6.16
C ILE A 28 26.24 -2.61 7.32
N LYS A 29 25.34 -1.76 7.83
CA LYS A 29 24.41 -2.12 8.91
C LYS A 29 23.19 -2.82 8.37
N THR A 30 22.67 -3.77 9.14
CA THR A 30 21.40 -4.43 8.89
C THR A 30 20.26 -3.42 8.81
N VAL A 31 19.40 -3.58 7.82
CA VAL A 31 18.18 -2.78 7.64
C VAL A 31 16.95 -3.64 7.88
N TYR A 32 16.07 -3.16 8.74
CA TYR A 32 14.72 -3.69 8.93
C TYR A 32 13.71 -2.74 8.31
N SER A 33 12.85 -3.26 7.44
CA SER A 33 11.77 -2.52 6.79
C SER A 33 10.45 -3.22 7.11
N ILE A 34 9.64 -2.59 7.99
CA ILE A 34 8.38 -3.17 8.48
C ILE A 34 7.22 -2.49 7.76
N TRP A 35 6.34 -3.27 7.16
CA TRP A 35 5.19 -2.82 6.40
C TRP A 35 3.90 -3.32 7.03
N VAL A 36 3.04 -2.39 7.44
CA VAL A 36 1.68 -2.69 7.88
C VAL A 36 0.74 -2.44 6.70
N CYS A 37 0.13 -3.52 6.21
CA CYS A 37 -0.75 -3.52 5.04
C CYS A 37 -2.19 -3.67 5.51
N MET A 38 -2.99 -2.62 5.32
CA MET A 38 -4.39 -2.57 5.73
C MET A 38 -5.32 -3.21 4.68
N ASN A 39 -6.53 -3.56 5.09
CA ASN A 39 -7.59 -4.07 4.22
C ASN A 39 -7.19 -5.36 3.47
N MET A 40 -6.40 -6.21 4.10
CA MET A 40 -6.02 -7.49 3.55
C MET A 40 -7.15 -8.52 3.73
N PRO A 41 -7.27 -9.53 2.84
CA PRO A 41 -8.30 -10.56 2.98
C PRO A 41 -8.09 -11.43 4.22
N GLU A 42 -6.83 -11.59 4.67
CA GLU A 42 -6.46 -12.41 5.81
C GLU A 42 -5.38 -11.71 6.66
N ASN A 43 -5.41 -11.95 7.98
CA ASN A 43 -4.32 -11.57 8.86
C ASN A 43 -3.10 -12.45 8.57
N SER A 44 -1.97 -11.83 8.28
CA SER A 44 -0.78 -12.55 7.88
C SER A 44 0.48 -11.81 8.31
N MET A 45 1.56 -12.55 8.51
CA MET A 45 2.88 -11.97 8.74
C MET A 45 3.93 -12.83 8.04
N CYS A 46 4.82 -12.20 7.29
CA CYS A 46 5.95 -12.90 6.70
C CYS A 46 7.23 -12.09 6.85
N HIS A 47 8.35 -12.80 6.93
CA HIS A 47 9.69 -12.26 6.96
C HIS A 47 10.42 -12.63 5.67
N ILE A 48 10.95 -11.64 4.98
CA ILE A 48 11.69 -11.78 3.73
C ILE A 48 13.11 -11.32 3.99
N TYR A 49 14.07 -12.18 3.68
CA TYR A 49 15.49 -11.96 3.97
C TYR A 49 16.37 -12.63 2.92
N LEU A 50 17.65 -12.28 2.90
CA LEU A 50 18.62 -12.91 2.01
C LEU A 50 19.05 -14.28 2.56
N THR A 51 19.09 -15.27 1.69
CA THR A 51 19.59 -16.60 1.96
C THR A 51 20.66 -16.99 0.95
N LYS A 52 21.48 -17.97 1.29
CA LYS A 52 22.54 -18.51 0.44
C LYS A 52 22.26 -19.98 0.13
N GLU A 53 22.38 -20.33 -1.14
CA GLU A 53 22.37 -21.70 -1.63
C GLU A 53 23.70 -22.01 -2.32
N ASP A 54 24.35 -23.11 -1.95
CA ASP A 54 25.60 -23.57 -2.61
C ASP A 54 25.22 -24.40 -3.86
N LEU A 55 25.36 -23.83 -5.03
CA LEU A 55 25.04 -24.48 -6.31
C LEU A 55 26.13 -25.47 -6.75
N LEU A 56 27.41 -25.20 -6.44
CA LEU A 56 28.54 -26.05 -6.75
C LEU A 56 29.67 -25.86 -5.71
N GLY A 57 30.01 -26.92 -5.02
CA GLY A 57 31.02 -26.87 -3.96
C GLY A 57 30.61 -25.99 -2.80
N LYS A 58 31.42 -25.96 -1.75
CA LYS A 58 31.17 -25.11 -0.56
C LYS A 58 32.31 -24.11 -0.39
N HIS A 59 31.98 -22.85 -0.25
CA HIS A 59 32.94 -21.80 0.08
C HIS A 59 32.36 -20.90 1.18
N ASN A 60 33.18 -20.59 2.17
CA ASN A 60 32.81 -19.68 3.24
C ASN A 60 33.11 -18.24 2.83
N TRP A 61 32.16 -17.60 2.13
CA TRP A 61 32.23 -16.19 1.77
C TRP A 61 32.18 -15.32 3.02
N LYS A 62 33.16 -14.44 3.16
CA LYS A 62 33.18 -13.47 4.27
C LYS A 62 32.11 -12.41 4.03
N GLY A 63 31.41 -12.01 5.09
CA GLY A 63 30.39 -10.95 5.05
C GLY A 63 29.14 -11.35 5.84
N ASN A 64 28.19 -10.46 5.88
CA ASN A 64 26.93 -10.64 6.59
C ASN A 64 25.78 -10.76 5.58
N LEU A 65 25.04 -11.86 5.62
CA LEU A 65 23.82 -12.03 4.82
C LEU A 65 22.60 -11.36 5.46
N ASN A 66 22.65 -11.08 6.76
CA ASN A 66 21.55 -10.44 7.48
C ASN A 66 21.54 -8.92 7.28
N LEU A 67 21.65 -8.47 6.04
CA LEU A 67 21.61 -7.04 5.70
C LEU A 67 20.20 -6.54 5.37
N VAL A 68 19.37 -7.40 4.82
CA VAL A 68 18.01 -7.08 4.36
C VAL A 68 16.99 -7.88 5.16
N ASN A 69 16.12 -7.18 5.85
CA ASN A 69 14.99 -7.78 6.57
C ASN A 69 13.73 -6.98 6.25
N ILE A 70 12.78 -7.59 5.54
CA ILE A 70 11.48 -6.99 5.24
C ILE A 70 10.42 -7.80 5.98
N VAL A 71 9.67 -7.16 6.87
CA VAL A 71 8.52 -7.77 7.55
C VAL A 71 7.25 -7.19 6.96
N MET A 72 6.40 -8.05 6.41
CA MET A 72 5.09 -7.67 5.89
C MET A 72 4.04 -8.16 6.87
N ILE A 73 3.20 -7.26 7.39
CA ILE A 73 2.11 -7.55 8.32
C ILE A 73 0.81 -7.19 7.62
N GLY A 74 0.00 -8.18 7.28
CA GLY A 74 -1.31 -8.00 6.67
C GLY A 74 -2.39 -7.93 7.74
N LEU A 75 -3.21 -6.87 7.72
CA LEU A 75 -4.31 -6.66 8.65
C LEU A 75 -5.65 -6.67 7.91
N THR A 76 -6.58 -7.47 8.41
CA THR A 76 -7.99 -7.42 7.99
C THR A 76 -8.69 -6.22 8.60
N ASN A 77 -9.91 -5.93 8.14
CA ASN A 77 -10.77 -4.92 8.78
C ASN A 77 -11.41 -5.42 10.07
N ALA A 78 -11.53 -6.74 10.24
CA ALA A 78 -12.08 -7.33 11.45
C ALA A 78 -11.03 -7.42 12.56
N LEU A 79 -11.43 -7.10 13.79
CA LEU A 79 -10.60 -7.25 14.97
C LEU A 79 -10.44 -8.75 15.29
N PRO A 80 -9.22 -9.32 15.28
CA PRO A 80 -9.01 -10.71 15.68
C PRO A 80 -9.47 -10.97 17.12
N GLU A 81 -9.80 -12.21 17.47
CA GLU A 81 -10.13 -12.58 18.84
C GLU A 81 -8.95 -12.36 19.79
N SER A 82 -9.27 -11.97 21.04
CA SER A 82 -8.27 -11.93 22.11
C SER A 82 -7.81 -13.35 22.46
N HIS A 83 -6.57 -13.52 22.85
CA HIS A 83 -5.99 -14.79 23.33
C HIS A 83 -5.62 -15.84 22.26
N ASN A 84 -5.42 -15.43 21.01
CA ASN A 84 -4.89 -16.31 19.97
C ASN A 84 -3.47 -15.88 19.54
N GLU A 85 -2.89 -16.62 18.60
CA GLU A 85 -1.58 -16.32 17.99
C GLU A 85 -1.50 -14.97 17.28
N TYR A 86 -2.65 -14.31 17.03
CA TYR A 86 -2.78 -13.02 16.37
C TYR A 86 -2.75 -11.81 17.32
N GLY A 87 -2.16 -11.94 18.50
CA GLY A 87 -2.11 -10.84 19.49
C GLY A 87 -1.55 -9.53 18.91
N LEU A 88 -0.45 -9.59 18.15
CA LEU A 88 0.11 -8.41 17.48
C LEU A 88 -0.87 -7.83 16.44
N HIS A 89 -1.51 -8.69 15.64
CA HIS A 89 -2.51 -8.26 14.66
C HIS A 89 -3.70 -7.58 15.33
N ARG A 90 -4.16 -8.13 16.45
CA ARG A 90 -5.26 -7.54 17.22
C ARG A 90 -4.90 -6.14 17.74
N LEU A 91 -3.70 -5.97 18.29
CA LEU A 91 -3.22 -4.65 18.72
C LEU A 91 -3.17 -3.66 17.55
N LEU A 92 -2.54 -4.05 16.46
CA LEU A 92 -2.41 -3.19 15.26
C LEU A 92 -3.78 -2.91 14.61
N CYS A 93 -4.66 -3.92 14.53
CA CYS A 93 -6.03 -3.73 14.06
C CYS A 93 -6.79 -2.74 14.96
N ALA A 94 -6.67 -2.86 16.28
CA ALA A 94 -7.30 -1.92 17.20
C ALA A 94 -6.76 -0.49 17.00
N MET A 95 -5.43 -0.33 16.89
CA MET A 95 -4.79 0.98 16.69
C MET A 95 -5.23 1.65 15.38
N PHE A 96 -5.23 0.90 14.28
CA PHE A 96 -5.48 1.44 12.94
C PHE A 96 -6.93 1.31 12.46
N SER A 97 -7.82 0.67 13.23
CA SER A 97 -9.24 0.56 12.88
C SER A 97 -9.89 1.94 12.69
N ASN A 98 -10.69 2.07 11.66
CA ASN A 98 -11.56 3.21 11.44
C ASN A 98 -12.98 3.00 11.99
N GLU A 99 -13.27 1.79 12.53
CA GLU A 99 -14.58 1.41 13.06
C GLU A 99 -14.66 1.56 14.58
N LEU A 100 -13.49 1.49 15.26
CA LEU A 100 -13.42 1.65 16.69
C LEU A 100 -13.30 3.11 17.09
N SER A 101 -14.09 3.52 18.10
CA SER A 101 -13.94 4.84 18.72
C SER A 101 -12.60 4.94 19.47
N GLN A 102 -12.12 6.16 19.69
CA GLN A 102 -10.90 6.41 20.47
C GLN A 102 -10.95 5.73 21.85
N GLN A 103 -12.10 5.79 22.53
CA GLN A 103 -12.27 5.15 23.84
C GLN A 103 -12.15 3.63 23.78
N GLN A 104 -12.73 2.99 22.74
CA GLN A 104 -12.62 1.55 22.55
C GLN A 104 -11.17 1.13 22.26
N LYS A 105 -10.45 1.89 21.43
CA LYS A 105 -9.02 1.65 21.16
C LYS A 105 -8.19 1.73 22.43
N MET A 106 -8.33 2.82 23.19
CA MET A 106 -7.62 2.99 24.46
C MET A 106 -7.94 1.89 25.46
N LYS A 107 -9.20 1.47 25.55
CA LYS A 107 -9.60 0.37 26.43
C LYS A 107 -8.92 -0.94 26.07
N ILE A 108 -8.84 -1.29 24.79
CA ILE A 108 -8.16 -2.50 24.32
C ILE A 108 -6.66 -2.41 24.66
N MET A 109 -6.00 -1.30 24.34
CA MET A 109 -4.57 -1.13 24.58
C MET A 109 -4.22 -1.19 26.08
N GLU A 110 -5.02 -0.56 26.93
CA GLU A 110 -4.82 -0.55 28.39
C GLU A 110 -5.10 -1.91 29.02
N GLN A 111 -6.29 -2.50 28.75
CA GLN A 111 -6.75 -3.69 29.45
C GLN A 111 -6.12 -4.99 28.94
N GLU A 112 -5.89 -5.08 27.63
CA GLU A 112 -5.38 -6.33 27.03
C GLU A 112 -3.86 -6.33 26.89
N TYR A 113 -3.26 -5.15 26.65
CA TYR A 113 -1.81 -5.03 26.40
C TYR A 113 -1.05 -4.27 27.49
N HIS A 114 -1.75 -3.82 28.53
CA HIS A 114 -1.14 -3.08 29.65
C HIS A 114 -0.29 -1.87 29.23
N ILE A 115 -0.69 -1.21 28.13
CA ILE A 115 -0.02 0.00 27.65
C ILE A 115 -0.43 1.16 28.58
N PRO A 116 0.53 1.89 29.21
CA PRO A 116 0.21 3.02 30.05
C PRO A 116 -0.50 4.12 29.26
N MET A 117 -1.65 4.58 29.76
CA MET A 117 -2.46 5.62 29.13
C MET A 117 -2.10 7.02 29.67
N GLU A 118 -0.85 7.44 29.47
CA GLU A 118 -0.43 8.82 29.76
C GLU A 118 -1.13 9.82 28.84
N GLU A 119 -1.30 11.08 29.29
CA GLU A 119 -2.00 12.10 28.49
C GLU A 119 -1.36 12.34 27.13
N SER A 120 -0.02 12.38 27.05
CA SER A 120 0.72 12.49 25.79
C SER A 120 0.39 11.37 24.82
N PHE A 121 0.27 10.13 25.31
CA PHE A 121 -0.08 8.97 24.48
C PHE A 121 -1.53 9.01 24.00
N LYS A 122 -2.45 9.48 24.85
CA LYS A 122 -3.86 9.69 24.47
C LYS A 122 -4.00 10.71 23.34
N GLU A 123 -3.23 11.81 23.43
CA GLU A 123 -3.17 12.83 22.38
C GLU A 123 -2.65 12.25 21.06
N GLU A 124 -1.57 11.47 21.11
CA GLU A 124 -1.00 10.82 19.92
C GLU A 124 -1.97 9.82 19.27
N VAL A 125 -2.67 9.01 20.06
CA VAL A 125 -3.74 8.11 19.58
C VAL A 125 -4.86 8.90 18.92
N SER A 126 -5.24 10.05 19.49
CA SER A 126 -6.25 10.94 18.88
C SER A 126 -5.79 11.48 17.52
N ILE A 127 -4.55 11.95 17.43
CA ILE A 127 -3.95 12.45 16.17
C ILE A 127 -3.91 11.33 15.13
N MET A 128 -3.51 10.14 15.52
CA MET A 128 -3.44 8.98 14.62
C MET A 128 -4.84 8.58 14.11
N CYS A 129 -5.87 8.64 14.94
CA CYS A 129 -7.26 8.40 14.54
C CYS A 129 -7.72 9.42 13.49
N ASN A 130 -7.45 10.70 13.71
CA ASN A 130 -7.82 11.77 12.80
C ASN A 130 -7.06 11.67 11.46
N LEU A 131 -5.78 11.33 11.50
CA LEU A 131 -4.96 11.14 10.29
C LEU A 131 -5.46 9.96 9.46
N SER A 132 -5.80 8.83 10.09
CA SER A 132 -6.34 7.64 9.40
C SER A 132 -7.69 7.95 8.75
N GLN A 133 -8.54 8.73 9.41
CA GLN A 133 -9.81 9.17 8.85
C GLN A 133 -9.61 10.13 7.66
N GLY A 134 -8.72 11.09 7.78
CA GLY A 134 -8.39 12.02 6.69
C GLY A 134 -7.84 11.32 5.43
N ILE A 135 -6.97 10.33 5.60
CA ILE A 135 -6.44 9.51 4.50
C ILE A 135 -7.57 8.71 3.82
N LYS A 136 -8.49 8.13 4.62
CA LYS A 136 -9.65 7.40 4.09
C LYS A 136 -10.57 8.31 3.28
N GLU A 137 -10.90 9.48 3.82
CA GLU A 137 -11.76 10.46 3.15
C GLU A 137 -11.13 10.97 1.84
N ALA A 138 -9.83 11.27 1.85
CA ALA A 138 -9.08 11.64 0.65
C ALA A 138 -9.09 10.52 -0.40
N GLY A 139 -8.84 9.28 0.01
CA GLY A 139 -8.87 8.12 -0.89
C GLY A 139 -10.26 7.85 -1.49
N ILE A 140 -11.33 8.03 -0.70
CA ILE A 140 -12.71 7.92 -1.19
C ILE A 140 -13.03 9.03 -2.21
N ALA A 141 -12.60 10.26 -1.93
CA ALA A 141 -12.80 11.39 -2.83
C ALA A 141 -12.08 11.17 -4.16
N GLU A 142 -10.80 10.78 -4.12
CA GLU A 142 -10.00 10.46 -5.30
C GLU A 142 -10.59 9.29 -6.10
N GLY A 143 -10.98 8.21 -5.43
CA GLY A 143 -11.62 7.06 -6.07
C GLY A 143 -12.97 7.41 -6.71
N ARG A 144 -13.75 8.28 -6.07
CA ARG A 144 -15.02 8.76 -6.64
C ARG A 144 -14.81 9.62 -7.87
N GLU A 145 -13.82 10.53 -7.84
CA GLU A 145 -13.49 11.39 -8.98
C GLU A 145 -12.99 10.55 -10.17
N ALA A 146 -12.06 9.63 -9.91
CA ALA A 146 -11.57 8.69 -10.93
C ALA A 146 -12.71 7.84 -11.53
N GLY A 147 -13.62 7.33 -10.68
CA GLY A 147 -14.79 6.56 -11.11
C GLY A 147 -15.77 7.36 -11.97
N ILE A 148 -15.97 8.64 -11.68
CA ILE A 148 -16.82 9.54 -12.49
C ILE A 148 -16.18 9.75 -13.87
N VAL A 149 -14.88 10.01 -13.91
CA VAL A 149 -14.14 10.22 -15.17
C VAL A 149 -14.19 8.96 -16.02
N GLU A 150 -13.88 7.81 -15.44
CA GLU A 150 -13.94 6.52 -16.15
C GLU A 150 -15.35 6.17 -16.62
N GLY A 151 -16.36 6.45 -15.80
CA GLY A 151 -17.77 6.25 -16.14
C GLY A 151 -18.19 7.07 -17.34
N LYS A 152 -17.87 8.36 -17.35
CA LYS A 152 -18.13 9.27 -18.49
C LYS A 152 -17.42 8.79 -19.76
N GLN A 153 -16.17 8.39 -19.64
CA GLN A 153 -15.40 7.89 -20.78
C GLN A 153 -16.04 6.63 -21.39
N ARG A 154 -16.44 5.67 -20.56
CA ARG A 154 -17.14 4.45 -21.00
C ARG A 154 -18.50 4.76 -21.66
N GLU A 155 -19.20 5.75 -21.15
CA GLU A 155 -20.49 6.18 -21.73
C GLU A 155 -20.31 6.81 -23.11
N ILE A 156 -19.34 7.71 -23.26
CA ILE A 156 -18.97 8.30 -24.55
C ILE A 156 -18.57 7.20 -25.55
N GLU A 157 -17.73 6.24 -25.13
CA GLU A 157 -17.33 5.11 -25.99
C GLU A 157 -18.53 4.29 -26.47
N LYS A 158 -19.51 4.03 -25.62
CA LYS A 158 -20.76 3.33 -25.99
C LYS A 158 -21.58 4.14 -27.01
N VAL A 159 -21.70 5.45 -26.81
CA VAL A 159 -22.43 6.35 -27.72
C VAL A 159 -21.75 6.33 -29.09
N VAL A 160 -20.44 6.56 -29.15
CA VAL A 160 -19.62 6.52 -30.38
C VAL A 160 -19.81 5.20 -31.12
N LEU A 161 -19.71 4.06 -30.40
CA LEU A 161 -19.87 2.74 -30.99
C LEU A 161 -21.27 2.53 -31.58
N ASN A 162 -22.31 2.94 -30.87
CA ASN A 162 -23.69 2.80 -31.31
C ASN A 162 -23.98 3.67 -32.54
N MET A 163 -23.54 4.90 -32.55
CA MET A 163 -23.73 5.81 -33.66
C MET A 163 -22.95 5.33 -34.90
N HIS A 164 -21.70 4.90 -34.71
CA HIS A 164 -20.89 4.34 -35.81
C HIS A 164 -21.52 3.08 -36.42
N LYS A 165 -22.04 2.15 -35.60
CA LYS A 165 -22.75 0.96 -36.07
C LYS A 165 -24.05 1.27 -36.83
N LYS A 166 -24.70 2.38 -36.50
CA LYS A 166 -25.92 2.85 -37.16
C LYS A 166 -25.63 3.65 -38.45
N GLY A 167 -24.37 3.87 -38.81
CA GLY A 167 -23.97 4.54 -40.04
C GLY A 167 -23.98 6.06 -39.97
N TYR A 168 -23.96 6.67 -38.80
CA TYR A 168 -23.83 8.15 -38.67
C TYR A 168 -22.46 8.61 -39.17
N SER A 169 -22.41 9.80 -39.74
CA SER A 169 -21.16 10.42 -40.21
C SER A 169 -20.26 10.81 -39.02
N LEU A 170 -18.95 10.92 -39.27
CA LEU A 170 -18.01 11.38 -38.24
C LEU A 170 -18.40 12.75 -37.68
N GLU A 171 -18.84 13.67 -38.52
CA GLU A 171 -19.33 15.01 -38.12
C GLU A 171 -20.51 14.94 -37.16
N GLN A 172 -21.49 14.05 -37.45
CA GLN A 172 -22.65 13.85 -36.57
C GLN A 172 -22.27 13.23 -35.23
N ILE A 173 -21.27 12.36 -35.20
CA ILE A 173 -20.78 11.75 -33.95
C ILE A 173 -20.00 12.79 -33.15
N MET A 174 -19.18 13.60 -33.77
CA MET A 174 -18.44 14.69 -33.11
C MET A 174 -19.40 15.71 -32.49
N ASP A 175 -20.44 16.10 -33.22
CA ASP A 175 -21.46 17.05 -32.73
C ASP A 175 -22.24 16.48 -31.52
N ALA A 176 -22.53 15.19 -31.52
CA ALA A 176 -23.25 14.50 -30.42
C ALA A 176 -22.38 14.19 -29.20
N THR A 177 -21.07 14.09 -29.35
CA THR A 177 -20.16 13.63 -28.27
C THR A 177 -19.18 14.70 -27.83
N GLU A 178 -19.15 15.85 -28.51
CA GLU A 178 -18.20 16.94 -28.31
C GLU A 178 -16.71 16.51 -28.40
N LEU A 179 -16.45 15.39 -29.06
CA LEU A 179 -15.08 14.84 -29.24
C LEU A 179 -14.41 15.50 -30.44
N GLU A 180 -13.10 15.69 -30.33
CA GLU A 180 -12.29 16.10 -31.46
C GLU A 180 -12.09 14.94 -32.46
N GLU A 181 -11.88 15.29 -33.75
CA GLU A 181 -11.74 14.29 -34.83
C GLU A 181 -10.65 13.27 -34.56
N ILE A 182 -9.54 13.71 -33.96
CA ILE A 182 -8.38 12.84 -33.63
C ILE A 182 -8.77 11.82 -32.56
N GLU A 183 -9.49 12.24 -31.52
CA GLU A 183 -9.95 11.36 -30.44
C GLU A 183 -10.98 10.36 -30.96
N LEU A 184 -11.96 10.81 -31.73
CA LEU A 184 -12.98 9.96 -32.31
C LEU A 184 -12.37 8.88 -33.22
N LYS A 185 -11.45 9.24 -34.11
CA LYS A 185 -10.75 8.27 -34.98
C LYS A 185 -9.93 7.23 -34.18
N SER A 186 -9.28 7.68 -33.10
CA SER A 186 -8.53 6.82 -32.18
C SER A 186 -9.45 5.81 -31.49
N MET A 187 -10.62 6.24 -31.01
CA MET A 187 -11.63 5.37 -30.38
C MET A 187 -12.17 4.33 -31.36
N ILE A 188 -12.59 4.75 -32.56
CA ILE A 188 -13.11 3.82 -33.56
C ILE A 188 -12.06 2.78 -33.98
N LYS A 189 -10.78 3.15 -34.01
CA LYS A 189 -9.69 2.21 -34.32
C LYS A 189 -9.45 1.16 -33.21
N LYS A 190 -9.66 1.51 -31.96
CA LYS A 190 -9.53 0.58 -30.80
C LYS A 190 -10.71 -0.37 -30.68
N LEU A 191 -11.86 -0.01 -31.27
CA LEU A 191 -13.11 -0.79 -31.21
C LEU A 191 -13.29 -1.78 -32.38
N LYS A 192 -12.36 -1.82 -33.33
CA LYS A 192 -12.23 -2.84 -34.39
C LYS A 192 -11.33 -3.98 -33.94
#